data_015ed6abd40b999a38e9a0048efa5aa8
#
_entry.id   015ed6abd40b999a38e9a0048efa5aa8
#
_cell.length_a   1.000
_cell.length_b   1.000
_cell.length_c   1.000
_cell.angle_alpha   90.00
_cell.angle_beta   90.00
_cell.angle_gamma   90.00
#
_symmetry.space_group_name_H-M   'P 1'
#
loop_
_entity.id
_entity.type
_entity.pdbx_description
1 polymer ?
#
loop_
_entity_poly.entity_id
_entity_poly.type
_entity_poly.pdbx_seq_one_letter_code
_entity_poly.pdbx_strand_id
1 'polypeptide(L)'
;MNTHPTTKLVNQDQPMTLFGEKTPRAVIYKSESHKLHQAFCVKENKVIHQGMPVALDTDGNIEPYIPDGDGSQVYLGIAVTDNINPAYQAQRNFPVEVTVAVEAFMVVNWVAKEAMECGYVKPTDNLLIDRFITAETSDDETKFISIVPADEANDIIQVLVR
;
A
#
# COMPACT_ATOMS: atom_id res chain seq x y z
N MET A 1 13.20 -19.93 -9.07
CA MET A 1 12.87 -18.91 -10.10
C MET A 1 11.42 -18.48 -9.92
N ASN A 2 11.19 -17.24 -9.76
CA ASN A 2 9.82 -16.73 -9.74
C ASN A 2 9.22 -16.80 -11.14
N THR A 3 8.21 -17.65 -11.32
CA THR A 3 7.55 -17.88 -12.60
C THR A 3 6.26 -17.06 -12.75
N HIS A 4 5.92 -16.21 -11.77
CA HIS A 4 4.70 -15.42 -11.84
C HIS A 4 4.77 -14.42 -12.99
N PRO A 5 3.92 -14.50 -14.01
CA PRO A 5 4.03 -13.68 -15.21
C PRO A 5 3.95 -12.17 -14.93
N THR A 6 3.13 -11.80 -13.96
CA THR A 6 2.90 -10.41 -13.62
C THR A 6 4.15 -9.75 -13.04
N THR A 7 4.87 -10.47 -12.19
CA THR A 7 6.13 -9.96 -11.63
C THR A 7 7.19 -9.77 -12.71
N LYS A 8 7.31 -10.74 -13.60
CA LYS A 8 8.23 -10.61 -14.74
C LYS A 8 7.88 -9.43 -15.62
N LEU A 9 6.60 -9.25 -15.96
CA LEU A 9 6.17 -8.12 -16.77
C LEU A 9 6.46 -6.78 -16.09
N VAL A 10 6.17 -6.67 -14.81
CA VAL A 10 6.46 -5.44 -14.05
C VAL A 10 7.95 -5.12 -14.05
N ASN A 11 8.78 -6.14 -13.93
CA ASN A 11 10.24 -5.94 -13.84
C ASN A 11 10.92 -5.88 -15.21
N GLN A 12 10.37 -6.51 -16.24
CA GLN A 12 11.01 -6.63 -17.55
C GLN A 12 10.56 -5.57 -18.57
N ASP A 13 9.31 -5.15 -18.49
CA ASP A 13 8.75 -4.21 -19.47
C ASP A 13 9.00 -2.75 -19.11
N GLN A 14 9.73 -2.50 -18.05
CA GLN A 14 10.06 -1.14 -17.65
C GLN A 14 11.42 -0.71 -18.19
N PRO A 15 11.53 0.51 -18.70
CA PRO A 15 12.82 1.03 -19.14
C PRO A 15 13.90 0.97 -18.05
N MET A 16 13.50 1.06 -16.80
CA MET A 16 14.42 0.97 -15.65
C MET A 16 15.07 -0.39 -15.50
N THR A 17 14.44 -1.46 -15.98
CA THR A 17 15.05 -2.79 -15.95
C THR A 17 16.27 -2.90 -16.86
N LEU A 18 16.36 -2.05 -17.87
CA LEU A 18 17.56 -1.93 -18.70
C LEU A 18 18.79 -1.50 -17.92
N PHE A 19 18.58 -0.84 -16.79
CA PHE A 19 19.63 -0.38 -15.88
C PHE A 19 19.78 -1.26 -14.64
N GLY A 20 19.06 -2.38 -14.59
CA GLY A 20 19.08 -3.32 -13.47
C GLY A 20 18.31 -2.89 -12.23
N GLU A 21 17.48 -1.86 -12.33
CA GLU A 21 16.68 -1.39 -11.21
C GLU A 21 15.31 -2.08 -11.16
N LYS A 22 14.93 -2.54 -9.97
CA LYS A 22 13.61 -3.15 -9.71
C LYS A 22 12.59 -2.06 -9.36
N THR A 23 12.15 -1.30 -10.33
CA THR A 23 11.21 -0.20 -10.07
C THR A 23 9.87 -0.45 -10.75
N PRO A 24 8.80 -0.76 -10.03
CA PRO A 24 7.48 -0.88 -10.61
C PRO A 24 6.97 0.50 -11.03
N ARG A 25 6.13 0.52 -12.06
CA ARG A 25 5.56 1.78 -12.56
C ARG A 25 4.53 2.38 -11.64
N ALA A 26 3.76 1.54 -11.00
CA ALA A 26 2.63 1.99 -10.20
C ALA A 26 2.61 1.28 -8.85
N VAL A 27 2.24 2.02 -7.83
CA VAL A 27 1.95 1.46 -6.51
C VAL A 27 0.65 0.67 -6.55
N ILE A 28 -0.37 1.18 -7.23
CA ILE A 28 -1.62 0.48 -7.47
C ILE A 28 -1.55 -0.14 -8.86
N TYR A 29 -1.48 -1.46 -8.91
CA TYR A 29 -1.32 -2.19 -10.15
C TYR A 29 -2.65 -2.42 -10.87
N LYS A 30 -3.64 -2.89 -10.14
CA LYS A 30 -4.99 -3.12 -10.63
C LYS A 30 -6.03 -2.69 -9.62
N SER A 31 -7.10 -2.13 -10.11
CA SER A 31 -8.25 -1.74 -9.33
C SER A 31 -9.51 -1.97 -10.14
N GLU A 32 -10.57 -2.42 -9.50
CA GLU A 32 -11.88 -2.48 -10.15
C GLU A 32 -12.47 -1.09 -10.40
N SER A 33 -13.24 -0.95 -11.47
CA SER A 33 -13.78 0.33 -11.90
C SER A 33 -14.97 0.85 -11.08
N HIS A 34 -15.60 0.01 -10.26
CA HIS A 34 -16.86 0.34 -9.57
C HIS A 34 -16.71 0.56 -8.07
N LYS A 35 -15.65 1.23 -7.65
CA LYS A 35 -15.37 1.43 -6.24
C LYS A 35 -15.80 2.78 -5.75
N LEU A 36 -16.15 2.84 -4.48
CA LEU A 36 -16.31 4.10 -3.81
C LEU A 36 -14.95 4.72 -3.56
N HIS A 37 -14.64 5.75 -4.31
CA HIS A 37 -13.49 6.61 -4.04
C HIS A 37 -14.01 7.87 -3.34
N GLN A 38 -13.57 8.07 -2.12
CA GLN A 38 -14.01 9.20 -1.32
C GLN A 38 -12.81 9.88 -0.66
N ALA A 39 -12.86 11.21 -0.59
CA ALA A 39 -11.87 11.99 0.14
C ALA A 39 -12.17 11.99 1.63
N PHE A 40 -11.12 11.79 2.42
CA PHE A 40 -11.17 11.84 3.89
C PHE A 40 -10.08 12.78 4.40
N CYS A 41 -10.36 13.48 5.48
CA CYS A 41 -9.36 14.25 6.17
C CYS A 41 -8.33 13.34 6.83
N VAL A 42 -7.06 13.70 6.71
CA VAL A 42 -5.98 12.98 7.38
C VAL A 42 -5.88 13.46 8.82
N LYS A 43 -5.75 12.53 9.75
CA LYS A 43 -5.49 12.83 11.15
C LYS A 43 -4.23 13.66 11.30
N GLU A 44 -4.26 14.62 12.22
CA GLU A 44 -3.14 15.54 12.45
C GLU A 44 -1.83 14.77 12.68
N ASN A 45 -0.75 15.26 12.07
CA ASN A 45 0.59 14.67 12.15
C ASN A 45 0.75 13.25 11.59
N LYS A 46 -0.24 12.76 10.84
CA LYS A 46 -0.11 11.49 10.13
C LYS A 46 0.26 11.69 8.67
N VAL A 47 1.07 10.77 8.17
CA VAL A 47 1.52 10.74 6.78
C VAL A 47 0.89 9.55 6.09
N ILE A 48 0.20 9.82 4.99
CA ILE A 48 -0.44 8.80 4.15
C ILE A 48 0.24 8.80 2.78
N HIS A 49 0.67 7.64 2.37
CA HIS A 49 1.23 7.42 1.02
C HIS A 49 0.24 6.68 0.14
N GLN A 50 0.34 6.87 -1.16
CA GLN A 50 -0.42 6.11 -2.13
C GLN A 50 -0.16 4.60 -1.96
N GLY A 51 -1.22 3.79 -1.99
CA GLY A 51 -1.13 2.34 -1.79
C GLY A 51 -1.10 1.89 -0.33
N MET A 52 -1.16 2.84 0.60
CA MET A 52 -1.16 2.56 2.03
C MET A 52 -2.55 2.13 2.50
N PRO A 53 -2.67 1.05 3.30
CA PRO A 53 -3.91 0.74 3.98
C PRO A 53 -4.17 1.78 5.07
N VAL A 54 -5.41 2.23 5.14
CA VAL A 54 -5.84 3.28 6.06
C VAL A 54 -7.01 2.83 6.93
N ALA A 55 -7.05 3.33 8.14
CA ALA A 55 -8.12 3.13 9.09
C ALA A 55 -8.85 4.44 9.36
N LEU A 56 -10.11 4.31 9.74
CA LEU A 56 -10.93 5.41 10.21
C LEU A 56 -10.79 5.54 11.73
N ASP A 57 -10.54 6.75 12.21
CA ASP A 57 -10.58 7.05 13.64
C ASP A 57 -12.00 7.42 14.10
N THR A 58 -12.17 7.65 15.40
CA THR A 58 -13.46 8.00 15.98
C THR A 58 -14.01 9.37 15.57
N ASP A 59 -13.15 10.23 15.05
CA ASP A 59 -13.51 11.59 14.62
C ASP A 59 -13.78 11.67 13.11
N GLY A 60 -13.67 10.53 12.41
CA GLY A 60 -13.88 10.44 10.97
C GLY A 60 -12.68 10.81 10.13
N ASN A 61 -11.49 10.93 10.74
CA ASN A 61 -10.25 11.13 10.02
C ASN A 61 -9.59 9.79 9.70
N ILE A 62 -8.66 9.80 8.76
CA ILE A 62 -7.90 8.61 8.41
C ILE A 62 -6.48 8.65 8.96
N GLU A 63 -5.99 7.48 9.30
CA GLU A 63 -4.62 7.23 9.73
C GLU A 63 -4.11 5.91 9.14
N PRO A 64 -2.78 5.64 9.13
CA PRO A 64 -2.27 4.35 8.69
C PRO A 64 -2.89 3.21 9.46
N TYR A 65 -3.32 2.16 8.75
CA TYR A 65 -3.86 0.96 9.34
C TYR A 65 -2.76 0.02 9.83
N ILE A 66 -2.82 -0.37 11.09
CA ILE A 66 -1.89 -1.31 11.73
C ILE A 66 -2.68 -2.54 12.18
N PRO A 67 -2.60 -3.68 11.48
CA PRO A 67 -3.44 -4.86 11.74
C PRO A 67 -3.31 -5.46 13.15
N ASP A 68 -2.14 -5.29 13.78
CA ASP A 68 -1.86 -5.83 15.13
C ASP A 68 -2.25 -4.87 16.24
N GLY A 69 -2.97 -3.82 15.92
CA GLY A 69 -3.49 -2.90 16.92
C GLY A 69 -4.47 -3.55 17.89
N ASP A 70 -4.83 -2.83 18.89
CA ASP A 70 -5.77 -3.23 19.95
C ASP A 70 -7.22 -3.39 19.48
N GLY A 71 -7.47 -3.40 18.17
CA GLY A 71 -8.80 -3.46 17.58
C GLY A 71 -9.54 -2.12 17.60
N SER A 72 -8.91 -1.03 18.02
CA SER A 72 -9.50 0.30 18.00
C SER A 72 -9.62 0.90 16.61
N GLN A 73 -8.83 0.41 15.66
CA GLN A 73 -8.82 0.88 14.30
C GLN A 73 -9.83 0.12 13.43
N VAL A 74 -10.63 0.86 12.69
CA VAL A 74 -11.54 0.31 11.68
C VAL A 74 -10.87 0.42 10.31
N TYR A 75 -10.52 -0.71 9.72
CA TYR A 75 -10.00 -0.72 8.36
C TYR A 75 -10.98 -0.08 7.39
N LEU A 76 -10.52 0.88 6.60
CA LEU A 76 -11.35 1.60 5.65
C LEU A 76 -11.08 1.21 4.21
N GLY A 77 -9.83 1.14 3.82
CA GLY A 77 -9.45 0.88 2.42
C GLY A 77 -8.00 1.25 2.13
N ILE A 78 -7.73 1.49 0.86
CA ILE A 78 -6.39 1.83 0.35
C ILE A 78 -6.37 3.28 -0.14
N ALA A 79 -5.37 4.03 0.29
CA ALA A 79 -5.16 5.38 -0.19
C ALA A 79 -4.79 5.40 -1.68
N VAL A 80 -5.53 6.15 -2.46
CA VAL A 80 -5.30 6.33 -3.91
C VAL A 80 -4.42 7.54 -4.19
N THR A 81 -4.50 8.53 -3.32
CA THR A 81 -3.62 9.70 -3.33
C THR A 81 -2.81 9.76 -2.04
N ASP A 82 -1.97 10.77 -1.89
CA ASP A 82 -1.11 10.98 -0.73
C ASP A 82 -1.22 12.39 -0.18
N ASN A 83 -0.61 12.63 0.98
CA ASN A 83 -0.49 13.94 1.60
C ASN A 83 0.96 14.38 1.83
N ILE A 84 1.89 13.78 1.12
CA ILE A 84 3.33 13.97 1.35
C ILE A 84 3.91 15.25 0.78
N ASN A 85 3.18 15.97 -0.06
CA ASN A 85 3.67 17.19 -0.66
C ASN A 85 3.56 18.38 0.31
N PRO A 86 4.69 18.90 0.86
CA PRO A 86 4.68 20.00 1.81
C PRO A 86 4.06 21.29 1.25
N ALA A 87 4.14 21.49 -0.08
CA ALA A 87 3.59 22.68 -0.72
C ALA A 87 2.06 22.71 -0.62
N TYR A 88 1.40 21.57 -0.62
CA TYR A 88 -0.05 21.51 -0.41
C TYR A 88 -0.44 21.76 1.04
N GLN A 89 0.40 21.35 1.99
CA GLN A 89 0.15 21.56 3.41
C GLN A 89 0.32 23.02 3.82
N ALA A 90 1.30 23.71 3.23
CA ALA A 90 1.60 25.10 3.56
C ALA A 90 0.63 26.13 2.94
N GLN A 91 -0.06 25.77 1.85
CA GLN A 91 -0.91 26.71 1.09
C GLN A 91 -2.40 26.60 1.39
N ARG A 92 -2.82 25.59 2.13
CA ARG A 92 -4.25 25.35 2.41
C ARG A 92 -4.59 25.59 3.87
N ASN A 93 -5.49 26.54 4.08
CA ASN A 93 -6.18 26.69 5.38
C ASN A 93 -7.26 25.62 5.58
N PHE A 94 -7.16 24.51 4.86
CA PHE A 94 -8.11 23.40 4.91
C PHE A 94 -7.43 22.12 5.41
N PRO A 95 -8.18 21.24 6.06
CA PRO A 95 -7.67 19.91 6.38
C PRO A 95 -7.12 19.23 5.12
N VAL A 96 -6.01 18.52 5.28
CA VAL A 96 -5.43 17.77 4.17
C VAL A 96 -6.30 16.54 3.93
N GLU A 97 -6.76 16.39 2.70
CA GLU A 97 -7.60 15.28 2.27
C GLU A 97 -6.83 14.30 1.41
N VAL A 98 -7.12 13.02 1.60
CA VAL A 98 -6.61 11.91 0.80
C VAL A 98 -7.81 11.12 0.27
N THR A 99 -7.76 10.79 -1.00
CA THR A 99 -8.76 9.92 -1.62
C THR A 99 -8.48 8.46 -1.27
N VAL A 100 -9.48 7.77 -0.76
CA VAL A 100 -9.43 6.37 -0.38
C VAL A 100 -10.37 5.55 -1.25
N ALA A 101 -9.89 4.42 -1.75
CA ALA A 101 -10.72 3.38 -2.32
C ALA A 101 -11.26 2.52 -1.17
N VAL A 102 -12.52 2.74 -0.82
CA VAL A 102 -13.16 2.13 0.35
C VAL A 102 -13.47 0.67 0.10
N GLU A 103 -12.97 -0.22 0.97
CA GLU A 103 -13.16 -1.69 0.89
C GLU A 103 -12.95 -2.29 -0.51
N ALA A 104 -11.96 -1.80 -1.18
CA ALA A 104 -11.75 -2.09 -2.58
C ALA A 104 -10.98 -3.39 -2.80
N PHE A 105 -11.42 -4.21 -3.76
CA PHE A 105 -10.57 -5.25 -4.35
C PHE A 105 -9.56 -4.60 -5.28
N MET A 106 -8.29 -4.77 -4.99
CA MET A 106 -7.22 -4.21 -5.82
C MET A 106 -5.92 -4.98 -5.63
N VAL A 107 -5.00 -4.77 -6.53
CA VAL A 107 -3.63 -5.24 -6.39
C VAL A 107 -2.72 -4.04 -6.22
N VAL A 108 -1.98 -4.03 -5.13
CA VAL A 108 -0.97 -3.01 -4.82
C VAL A 108 0.42 -3.62 -4.85
N ASN A 109 1.40 -2.82 -5.19
CA ASN A 109 2.80 -3.21 -5.11
C ASN A 109 3.37 -2.73 -3.78
N TRP A 110 3.82 -3.69 -2.99
CA TRP A 110 4.55 -3.46 -1.73
C TRP A 110 5.94 -4.05 -1.84
N VAL A 111 6.74 -3.86 -0.83
CA VAL A 111 8.11 -4.37 -0.76
C VAL A 111 8.21 -5.37 0.38
N ALA A 112 8.81 -6.51 0.12
CA ALA A 112 9.02 -7.54 1.13
C ALA A 112 10.08 -7.11 2.14
N LYS A 113 9.81 -7.29 3.42
CA LYS A 113 10.79 -7.09 4.50
C LYS A 113 11.91 -8.12 4.46
N GLU A 114 11.57 -9.34 4.05
CA GLU A 114 12.44 -10.50 3.95
C GLU A 114 11.93 -11.45 2.87
N ALA A 115 12.67 -12.49 2.57
CA ALA A 115 12.18 -13.55 1.70
C ALA A 115 10.87 -14.13 2.26
N MET A 116 9.85 -14.28 1.39
CA MET A 116 8.54 -14.80 1.81
C MET A 116 7.87 -15.59 0.68
N GLU A 117 7.05 -16.54 1.07
CA GLU A 117 6.16 -17.24 0.15
C GLU A 117 4.86 -16.46 -0.05
N CYS A 118 4.06 -16.89 -1.01
CA CYS A 118 2.69 -16.38 -1.17
C CYS A 118 1.84 -16.72 0.05
N GLY A 119 1.03 -15.80 0.51
CA GLY A 119 0.18 -16.00 1.67
C GLY A 119 -0.25 -14.69 2.32
N TYR A 120 -0.80 -14.78 3.51
CA TYR A 120 -1.21 -13.60 4.25
C TYR A 120 -0.01 -12.74 4.65
N VAL A 121 -0.17 -11.45 4.43
CA VAL A 121 0.83 -10.44 4.79
C VAL A 121 0.18 -9.29 5.56
N LYS A 122 1.00 -8.52 6.23
CA LYS A 122 0.59 -7.30 6.91
C LYS A 122 1.62 -6.21 6.65
N PRO A 123 1.20 -4.93 6.65
CA PRO A 123 2.15 -3.83 6.59
C PRO A 123 2.98 -3.80 7.87
N THR A 124 4.25 -3.49 7.73
CA THR A 124 5.10 -3.19 8.89
C THR A 124 4.88 -1.76 9.36
N ASP A 125 5.37 -1.44 10.56
CA ASP A 125 5.23 -0.12 11.18
C ASP A 125 5.85 1.00 10.34
N ASN A 126 5.13 1.45 9.31
CA ASN A 126 5.43 2.63 8.49
C ASN A 126 6.82 2.69 7.85
N LEU A 127 7.53 1.58 7.73
CA LEU A 127 8.77 1.57 6.98
C LEU A 127 8.46 1.57 5.49
N LEU A 128 8.72 2.71 4.87
CA LEU A 128 8.67 2.85 3.43
C LEU A 128 10.06 2.68 2.85
N ILE A 129 10.14 1.88 1.80
CA ILE A 129 11.32 1.84 0.95
C ILE A 129 10.94 2.52 -0.35
N ASP A 130 11.62 3.61 -0.63
CA ASP A 130 11.22 4.57 -1.64
C ASP A 130 9.79 5.09 -1.35
N ARG A 131 8.82 4.66 -2.12
CA ARG A 131 7.39 5.02 -1.94
C ARG A 131 6.51 3.80 -1.65
N PHE A 132 7.12 2.64 -1.42
CA PHE A 132 6.38 1.40 -1.22
C PHE A 132 6.32 1.02 0.25
N ILE A 133 5.17 0.52 0.65
CA ILE A 133 4.96 -0.05 1.98
C ILE A 133 5.76 -1.33 2.09
N THR A 134 6.43 -1.49 3.21
CA THR A 134 7.09 -2.74 3.56
C THR A 134 6.09 -3.69 4.20
N ALA A 135 6.09 -4.93 3.74
CA ALA A 135 5.24 -6.00 4.22
C ALA A 135 6.04 -7.13 4.87
N GLU A 136 5.43 -7.76 5.83
CA GLU A 136 5.91 -9.00 6.43
C GLU A 136 4.82 -10.07 6.41
N THR A 137 5.20 -11.33 6.57
CA THR A 137 4.25 -12.44 6.66
C THR A 137 3.35 -12.31 7.89
N SER A 138 2.11 -12.78 7.77
CA SER A 138 1.17 -12.84 8.87
C SER A 138 0.71 -14.29 9.05
N ASP A 139 0.76 -14.78 10.28
CA ASP A 139 0.21 -16.08 10.64
C ASP A 139 -1.33 -16.05 10.73
N ASP A 140 -1.88 -14.87 10.93
CA ASP A 140 -3.31 -14.65 10.99
C ASP A 140 -3.89 -14.25 9.63
N GLU A 141 -5.15 -14.56 9.43
CA GLU A 141 -5.90 -14.10 8.27
C GLU A 141 -5.99 -12.58 8.26
N THR A 142 -5.55 -11.97 7.19
CA THR A 142 -5.62 -10.53 6.95
C THR A 142 -6.41 -10.21 5.69
N LYS A 143 -6.62 -8.93 5.45
CA LYS A 143 -7.19 -8.45 4.17
C LYS A 143 -6.17 -8.42 3.03
N PHE A 144 -4.93 -8.79 3.31
CA PHE A 144 -3.80 -8.64 2.39
C PHE A 144 -3.17 -10.00 2.11
N ILE A 145 -3.08 -10.35 0.83
CA ILE A 145 -2.50 -11.61 0.40
C ILE A 145 -1.40 -11.32 -0.62
N SER A 146 -0.17 -11.73 -0.34
CA SER A 146 0.87 -11.71 -1.35
C SER A 146 0.62 -12.82 -2.37
N ILE A 147 0.46 -12.42 -3.62
CA ILE A 147 0.26 -13.35 -4.75
C ILE A 147 1.54 -13.59 -5.53
N VAL A 148 2.62 -12.99 -5.10
CA VAL A 148 3.96 -13.14 -5.65
C VAL A 148 4.92 -13.38 -4.51
N PRO A 149 5.76 -14.44 -4.55
CA PRO A 149 6.77 -14.63 -3.53
C PRO A 149 7.90 -13.62 -3.66
N ALA A 150 8.64 -13.41 -2.59
CA ALA A 150 9.88 -12.66 -2.56
C ALA A 150 11.05 -13.60 -2.29
N ASP A 151 12.10 -13.51 -3.09
CA ASP A 151 13.30 -14.31 -2.90
C ASP A 151 14.26 -13.69 -1.87
N GLU A 152 14.19 -12.37 -1.73
CA GLU A 152 15.03 -11.62 -0.78
C GLU A 152 14.31 -10.37 -0.24
N ALA A 153 14.90 -9.75 0.76
CA ALA A 153 14.42 -8.47 1.26
C ALA A 153 14.45 -7.39 0.18
N ASN A 154 13.48 -6.51 0.22
CA ASN A 154 13.24 -5.41 -0.74
C ASN A 154 12.78 -5.85 -2.13
N ASP A 155 12.47 -7.12 -2.32
CA ASP A 155 11.77 -7.55 -3.52
C ASP A 155 10.36 -6.96 -3.55
N ILE A 156 9.93 -6.59 -4.75
CA ILE A 156 8.58 -6.09 -4.97
C ILE A 156 7.63 -7.27 -5.02
N ILE A 157 6.62 -7.21 -4.19
CA ILE A 157 5.53 -8.17 -4.15
C ILE A 157 4.23 -7.52 -4.62
N GLN A 158 3.36 -8.32 -5.15
CA GLN A 158 2.00 -7.92 -5.47
C GLN A 158 1.06 -8.42 -4.38
N VAL A 159 0.36 -7.49 -3.78
CA VAL A 159 -0.57 -7.77 -2.68
C VAL A 159 -1.99 -7.57 -3.17
N LEU A 160 -2.76 -8.64 -3.11
CA LEU A 160 -4.19 -8.60 -3.32
C LEU A 160 -4.85 -8.10 -2.03
N VAL A 161 -5.59 -7.02 -2.16
CA VAL A 161 -6.42 -6.47 -1.10
C VAL A 161 -7.86 -6.94 -1.31
N ARG A 162 -8.48 -7.43 -0.24
CA ARG A 162 -9.85 -7.94 -0.27
C ARG A 162 -10.72 -7.43 0.87
#